data_6b3fe6b6be56020f1cd77a0a441cf8c6
#
_entry.id   6b3fe6b6be56020f1cd77a0a441cf8c6
#
_cell.length_a   1.000
_cell.length_b   1.000
_cell.length_c   1.000
_cell.angle_alpha   90.00
_cell.angle_beta   90.00
_cell.angle_gamma   90.00
#
_symmetry.space_group_name_H-M   'P 1'
#
loop_
_entity.id
_entity.type
_entity.pdbx_description
1 polymer ?
#
loop_
_entity_poly.entity_id
_entity_poly.type
_entity_poly.pdbx_seq_one_letter_code
_entity_poly.pdbx_strand_id
1 'polypeptide(L)'
;MDHFTPDLLNEIREQFAFVDKCPFAGERIFFENAGGALTLKSVVETSSKFAAIPDNQGRSNAASKALMDVIQKAKSDAASLFGTTKGQFFVGESGTELLFRLVRNAASSADMGGNMVGSSFEHPATRSAAKYWAAETKRKYINVQHDDTLGHVTADHYSNTITPDTRVVTILHASPVTGISVDLKKISEAVRSISPEALIIVDGVQYCLLYTSDAADE
;
A
#
# COMPACT_ATOMS: atom_id res chain seq x y z
N MET A 1 14.42 18.89 19.95
CA MET A 1 13.77 17.58 20.09
C MET A 1 14.77 16.49 19.72
N ASP A 2 15.56 16.07 20.68
CA ASP A 2 16.47 14.93 20.45
C ASP A 2 15.72 13.66 20.89
N HIS A 3 14.83 13.16 20.03
CA HIS A 3 14.10 11.93 20.31
C HIS A 3 14.97 10.66 20.11
N PHE A 4 16.09 10.78 19.42
CA PHE A 4 17.02 9.66 19.18
C PHE A 4 18.38 9.97 19.79
N THR A 5 18.68 9.29 20.90
CA THR A 5 20.05 9.28 21.41
C THR A 5 20.95 8.43 20.51
N PRO A 6 22.27 8.65 20.48
CA PRO A 6 23.20 7.80 19.73
C PRO A 6 23.06 6.32 20.08
N ASP A 7 22.86 5.99 21.35
CA ASP A 7 22.71 4.62 21.82
C ASP A 7 21.42 3.97 21.30
N LEU A 8 20.29 4.67 21.37
CA LEU A 8 19.02 4.20 20.83
C LEU A 8 19.11 4.02 19.32
N LEU A 9 19.76 4.95 18.61
CA LEU A 9 19.95 4.82 17.17
C LEU A 9 20.79 3.58 16.81
N ASN A 10 21.84 3.29 17.55
CA ASN A 10 22.66 2.10 17.37
C ASN A 10 21.84 0.82 17.65
N GLU A 11 21.08 0.80 18.74
CA GLU A 11 20.19 -0.31 19.10
C GLU A 11 19.18 -0.59 17.97
N ILE A 12 18.55 0.45 17.40
CA ILE A 12 17.63 0.31 16.27
C ILE A 12 18.37 -0.24 15.05
N ARG A 13 19.53 0.31 14.71
CA ARG A 13 20.31 -0.13 13.54
C ARG A 13 20.73 -1.60 13.64
N GLU A 14 21.08 -2.06 14.82
CA GLU A 14 21.45 -3.46 15.08
C GLU A 14 20.32 -4.46 14.82
N GLN A 15 19.04 -4.02 14.81
CA GLN A 15 17.90 -4.88 14.48
C GLN A 15 17.83 -5.24 12.99
N PHE A 16 18.48 -4.46 12.13
CA PHE A 16 18.38 -4.66 10.68
C PHE A 16 19.58 -5.40 10.11
N ALA A 17 19.33 -6.18 9.06
CA ALA A 17 20.41 -6.82 8.31
C ALA A 17 21.07 -5.81 7.35
N PHE A 18 22.39 -5.89 7.23
CA PHE A 18 23.15 -5.17 6.21
C PHE A 18 22.96 -3.64 6.18
N VAL A 19 22.84 -2.99 7.33
CA VAL A 19 22.63 -1.53 7.40
C VAL A 19 23.79 -0.77 6.77
N ASP A 20 25.00 -1.01 7.24
CA ASP A 20 26.19 -0.26 6.86
C ASP A 20 27.05 -0.97 5.80
N LYS A 21 26.73 -2.21 5.49
CA LYS A 21 27.56 -3.02 4.59
C LYS A 21 26.72 -3.87 3.65
N CYS A 22 26.90 -3.65 2.37
CA CYS A 22 26.38 -4.54 1.34
C CYS A 22 27.25 -5.80 1.28
N PRO A 23 26.68 -7.01 1.27
CA PRO A 23 27.44 -8.26 1.20
C PRO A 23 28.24 -8.43 -0.11
N PHE A 24 27.90 -7.67 -1.14
CA PHE A 24 28.51 -7.75 -2.46
C PHE A 24 29.41 -6.55 -2.80
N ALA A 25 29.10 -5.35 -2.27
CA ALA A 25 29.77 -4.10 -2.64
C ALA A 25 30.57 -3.46 -1.48
N GLY A 26 30.53 -4.02 -0.27
CA GLY A 26 31.23 -3.47 0.88
C GLY A 26 30.43 -2.35 1.58
N GLU A 27 31.12 -1.34 2.13
CA GLU A 27 30.48 -0.25 2.87
C GLU A 27 29.48 0.51 2.03
N ARG A 28 28.37 0.93 2.65
CA ARG A 28 27.32 1.70 1.99
C ARG A 28 26.61 2.67 2.93
N ILE A 29 26.04 3.71 2.33
CA ILE A 29 25.06 4.59 2.94
C ILE A 29 23.73 4.31 2.21
N PHE A 30 22.71 3.88 2.94
CA PHE A 30 21.47 3.41 2.34
C PHE A 30 20.33 4.43 2.52
N PHE A 31 19.83 4.97 1.41
CA PHE A 31 18.70 5.92 1.35
C PHE A 31 17.59 5.46 0.38
N GLU A 32 17.63 4.22 -0.10
CA GLU A 32 16.73 3.69 -1.15
C GLU A 32 15.49 2.99 -0.57
N ASN A 33 14.97 3.41 0.58
CA ASN A 33 13.81 2.77 1.20
C ASN A 33 12.54 2.80 0.34
N ALA A 34 12.42 3.77 -0.57
CA ALA A 34 11.30 3.83 -1.52
C ALA A 34 11.31 2.68 -2.53
N GLY A 35 12.48 2.17 -2.88
CA GLY A 35 12.64 1.02 -3.79
C GLY A 35 12.64 -0.33 -3.06
N GLY A 36 13.10 -0.36 -1.81
CA GLY A 36 13.13 -1.57 -1.00
C GLY A 36 13.74 -1.31 0.38
N ALA A 37 12.95 -1.48 1.42
CA ALA A 37 13.40 -1.21 2.79
C ALA A 37 14.38 -2.27 3.31
N LEU A 38 15.20 -1.87 4.28
CA LEU A 38 16.00 -2.80 5.07
C LEU A 38 15.11 -3.78 5.83
N THR A 39 15.54 -5.04 5.94
CA THR A 39 14.75 -6.09 6.59
C THR A 39 15.26 -6.35 8.01
N LEU A 40 14.35 -6.44 8.97
CA LEU A 40 14.65 -6.85 10.34
C LEU A 40 15.22 -8.27 10.38
N LYS A 41 16.25 -8.49 11.18
CA LYS A 41 16.85 -9.82 11.39
C LYS A 41 15.83 -10.84 11.88
N SER A 42 14.94 -10.44 12.79
CA SER A 42 13.86 -11.30 13.30
C SER A 42 12.86 -11.74 12.20
N VAL A 43 12.63 -10.89 11.20
CA VAL A 43 11.78 -11.24 10.03
C VAL A 43 12.49 -12.28 9.17
N VAL A 44 13.78 -12.10 8.90
CA VAL A 44 14.60 -13.06 8.12
C VAL A 44 14.61 -14.42 8.82
N GLU A 45 14.88 -14.46 10.12
CA GLU A 45 14.93 -15.68 10.93
C GLU A 45 13.57 -16.40 10.95
N THR A 46 12.48 -15.65 11.21
CA THR A 46 11.13 -16.21 11.21
C THR A 46 10.74 -16.78 9.85
N SER A 47 11.02 -16.03 8.78
CA SER A 47 10.73 -16.49 7.42
C SER A 47 11.52 -17.76 7.07
N SER A 48 12.81 -17.81 7.40
CA SER A 48 13.67 -18.98 7.17
C SER A 48 13.17 -20.20 7.95
N LYS A 49 12.76 -20.00 9.21
CA LYS A 49 12.24 -21.08 10.07
C LYS A 49 10.99 -21.70 9.47
N PHE A 50 10.01 -20.89 9.06
CA PHE A 50 8.75 -21.41 8.52
C PHE A 50 8.90 -21.93 7.09
N ALA A 51 9.76 -21.34 6.27
CA ALA A 51 10.06 -21.85 4.94
C ALA A 51 10.69 -23.25 4.94
N ALA A 52 11.39 -23.62 6.02
CA ALA A 52 12.00 -24.94 6.19
C ALA A 52 11.00 -26.02 6.64
N ILE A 53 9.77 -25.67 7.05
CA ILE A 53 8.78 -26.62 7.55
C ILE A 53 7.82 -26.96 6.41
N PRO A 54 7.79 -28.24 5.96
CA PRO A 54 6.81 -28.69 4.98
C PRO A 54 5.44 -28.75 5.62
N ASP A 55 4.58 -27.78 5.33
CA ASP A 55 3.26 -27.71 5.95
C ASP A 55 2.15 -27.25 5.01
N ASN A 56 0.93 -27.62 5.39
CA ASN A 56 -0.30 -27.16 4.78
C ASN A 56 -1.20 -26.51 5.84
N GLN A 57 -1.65 -25.31 5.59
CA GLN A 57 -2.63 -24.63 6.43
C GLN A 57 -3.90 -25.45 6.61
N GLY A 58 -4.48 -25.41 7.81
CA GLY A 58 -5.75 -26.07 8.10
C GLY A 58 -5.64 -27.57 8.40
N ARG A 59 -4.44 -28.11 8.57
CA ARG A 59 -4.24 -29.48 9.10
C ARG A 59 -4.24 -29.49 10.62
N SER A 60 -4.41 -30.66 11.21
CA SER A 60 -4.48 -30.86 12.67
C SER A 60 -3.12 -31.05 13.35
N ASN A 61 -2.03 -31.18 12.59
CA ASN A 61 -0.70 -31.37 13.14
C ASN A 61 -0.15 -30.09 13.81
N ALA A 62 0.90 -30.23 14.60
CA ALA A 62 1.48 -29.15 15.39
C ALA A 62 2.07 -28.03 14.52
N ALA A 63 2.70 -28.36 13.38
CA ALA A 63 3.30 -27.38 12.47
C ALA A 63 2.23 -26.48 11.82
N SER A 64 1.14 -27.10 11.35
CA SER A 64 0.00 -26.37 10.78
C SER A 64 -0.66 -25.43 11.79
N LYS A 65 -0.83 -25.87 13.04
CA LYS A 65 -1.36 -25.02 14.11
C LYS A 65 -0.43 -23.84 14.39
N ALA A 66 0.88 -24.08 14.53
CA ALA A 66 1.85 -23.02 14.75
C ALA A 66 1.85 -21.97 13.63
N LEU A 67 1.73 -22.40 12.36
CA LEU A 67 1.60 -21.48 11.24
C LEU A 67 0.32 -20.63 11.31
N MET A 68 -0.81 -21.27 11.63
CA MET A 68 -2.09 -20.56 11.79
C MET A 68 -2.04 -19.54 12.94
N ASP A 69 -1.37 -19.87 14.04
CA ASP A 69 -1.19 -18.95 15.18
C ASP A 69 -0.36 -17.72 14.79
N VAL A 70 0.71 -17.92 14.00
CA VAL A 70 1.53 -16.81 13.46
C VAL A 70 0.69 -15.91 12.55
N ILE A 71 -0.10 -16.49 11.64
CA ILE A 71 -0.97 -15.74 10.73
C ILE A 71 -2.02 -14.95 11.52
N GLN A 72 -2.65 -15.57 12.52
CA GLN A 72 -3.66 -14.89 13.34
C GLN A 72 -3.06 -13.75 14.16
N LYS A 73 -1.87 -13.98 14.74
CA LYS A 73 -1.13 -12.94 15.44
C LYS A 73 -0.79 -11.77 14.52
N ALA A 74 -0.29 -12.04 13.32
CA ALA A 74 0.06 -11.00 12.35
C ALA A 74 -1.16 -10.12 11.98
N LYS A 75 -2.34 -10.73 11.81
CA LYS A 75 -3.59 -9.98 11.56
C LYS A 75 -3.98 -9.10 12.73
N SER A 76 -3.85 -9.60 13.96
CA SER A 76 -4.13 -8.84 15.18
C SER A 76 -3.15 -7.68 15.35
N ASP A 77 -1.85 -7.93 15.11
CA ASP A 77 -0.82 -6.91 15.20
C ASP A 77 -1.03 -5.80 14.14
N ALA A 78 -1.40 -6.19 12.91
CA ALA A 78 -1.75 -5.24 11.86
C ALA A 78 -2.98 -4.39 12.23
N ALA A 79 -4.03 -5.01 12.78
CA ALA A 79 -5.21 -4.29 13.24
C ALA A 79 -4.85 -3.24 14.32
N SER A 80 -3.98 -3.63 15.25
CA SER A 80 -3.48 -2.72 16.30
C SER A 80 -2.63 -1.58 15.72
N LEU A 81 -1.77 -1.89 14.74
CA LEU A 81 -0.90 -0.90 14.08
C LEU A 81 -1.72 0.16 13.33
N PHE A 82 -2.79 -0.27 12.65
CA PHE A 82 -3.68 0.62 11.89
C PHE A 82 -4.83 1.20 12.72
N GLY A 83 -4.89 0.93 14.04
CA GLY A 83 -5.94 1.46 14.91
C GLY A 83 -7.36 1.00 14.54
N THR A 84 -7.52 -0.11 13.81
CA THR A 84 -8.81 -0.53 13.28
C THR A 84 -9.33 -1.81 13.91
N THR A 85 -10.65 -1.88 14.11
CA THR A 85 -11.36 -3.10 14.50
C THR A 85 -12.19 -3.70 13.35
N LYS A 86 -12.15 -3.07 12.18
CA LYS A 86 -12.95 -3.43 11.00
C LYS A 86 -12.04 -3.75 9.82
N GLY A 87 -12.61 -4.43 8.83
CA GLY A 87 -11.92 -4.75 7.59
C GLY A 87 -11.20 -6.09 7.60
N GLN A 88 -10.44 -6.34 6.55
CA GLN A 88 -9.70 -7.58 6.31
C GLN A 88 -8.25 -7.28 5.95
N PHE A 89 -7.34 -8.09 6.45
CA PHE A 89 -5.92 -8.01 6.11
C PHE A 89 -5.55 -9.13 5.14
N PHE A 90 -4.96 -8.73 4.04
CA PHE A 90 -4.38 -9.62 3.04
C PHE A 90 -2.89 -9.35 2.93
N VAL A 91 -2.12 -10.41 2.82
CA VAL A 91 -0.67 -10.32 2.58
C VAL A 91 -0.36 -10.82 1.17
N GLY A 92 0.67 -10.25 0.56
CA GLY A 92 1.18 -10.65 -0.73
C GLY A 92 2.66 -10.36 -0.82
N GLU A 93 3.26 -10.70 -1.94
CA GLU A 93 4.71 -10.59 -2.13
C GLU A 93 5.18 -9.15 -2.38
N SER A 94 4.28 -8.29 -2.88
CA SER A 94 4.60 -6.89 -3.16
C SER A 94 3.34 -6.01 -3.26
N GLY A 95 3.51 -4.70 -3.06
CA GLY A 95 2.46 -3.72 -3.33
C GLY A 95 1.95 -3.78 -4.77
N THR A 96 2.85 -4.02 -5.73
CA THR A 96 2.49 -4.19 -7.15
C THR A 96 1.49 -5.33 -7.36
N GLU A 97 1.77 -6.50 -6.79
CA GLU A 97 0.92 -7.69 -6.90
C GLU A 97 -0.43 -7.46 -6.20
N LEU A 98 -0.41 -6.92 -5.00
CA LEU A 98 -1.62 -6.64 -4.22
C LEU A 98 -2.50 -5.59 -4.89
N LEU A 99 -1.93 -4.50 -5.39
CA LEU A 99 -2.67 -3.46 -6.11
C LEU A 99 -3.29 -4.01 -7.40
N PHE A 100 -2.56 -4.85 -8.14
CA PHE A 100 -3.11 -5.49 -9.34
C PHE A 100 -4.32 -6.37 -9.03
N ARG A 101 -4.28 -7.14 -7.93
CA ARG A 101 -5.41 -7.95 -7.45
C ARG A 101 -6.57 -7.10 -6.95
N LEU A 102 -6.30 -6.04 -6.18
CA LEU A 102 -7.35 -5.14 -5.66
C LEU A 102 -8.07 -4.45 -6.81
N VAL A 103 -7.34 -3.86 -7.74
CA VAL A 103 -7.93 -3.19 -8.92
C VAL A 103 -8.73 -4.17 -9.77
N ARG A 104 -8.23 -5.39 -9.99
CA ARG A 104 -8.99 -6.46 -10.65
C ARG A 104 -10.32 -6.71 -9.97
N ASN A 105 -10.27 -6.98 -8.67
CA ASN A 105 -11.47 -7.33 -7.92
C ASN A 105 -12.47 -6.18 -7.89
N ALA A 106 -12.01 -4.95 -7.68
CA ALA A 106 -12.86 -3.77 -7.72
C ALA A 106 -13.51 -3.58 -9.10
N ALA A 107 -12.73 -3.69 -10.18
CA ALA A 107 -13.25 -3.58 -11.53
C ALA A 107 -14.26 -4.68 -11.89
N SER A 108 -14.04 -5.91 -11.36
CA SER A 108 -14.92 -7.05 -11.65
C SER A 108 -16.18 -7.09 -10.79
N SER A 109 -16.13 -6.53 -9.57
CA SER A 109 -17.27 -6.52 -8.64
C SER A 109 -18.16 -5.29 -8.77
N ALA A 110 -17.64 -4.19 -9.32
CA ALA A 110 -18.43 -2.99 -9.56
C ALA A 110 -19.50 -3.22 -10.64
N ASP A 111 -20.61 -2.50 -10.53
CA ASP A 111 -21.70 -2.54 -11.51
C ASP A 111 -21.19 -2.33 -12.93
N MET A 112 -21.82 -2.99 -13.88
CA MET A 112 -21.42 -2.92 -15.30
C MET A 112 -21.47 -1.48 -15.84
N GLY A 113 -20.58 -1.19 -16.79
CA GLY A 113 -20.50 0.12 -17.43
C GLY A 113 -19.69 1.14 -16.60
N GLY A 114 -19.89 2.41 -16.92
CA GLY A 114 -19.20 3.52 -16.28
C GLY A 114 -17.71 3.64 -16.63
N ASN A 115 -16.96 4.26 -15.76
CA ASN A 115 -15.54 4.52 -15.97
C ASN A 115 -14.70 4.19 -14.72
N MET A 116 -13.39 4.12 -14.91
CA MET A 116 -12.38 4.03 -13.86
C MET A 116 -11.50 5.27 -13.92
N VAL A 117 -11.23 5.86 -12.77
CA VAL A 117 -10.44 7.10 -12.64
C VAL A 117 -9.18 6.81 -11.83
N GLY A 118 -8.06 7.29 -12.30
CA GLY A 118 -6.80 7.35 -11.59
C GLY A 118 -6.04 8.60 -12.00
N SER A 119 -4.88 8.85 -11.41
CA SER A 119 -4.14 10.08 -11.71
C SER A 119 -2.83 9.86 -12.46
N SER A 120 -2.31 10.93 -13.05
CA SER A 120 -0.95 10.97 -13.57
C SER A 120 0.11 10.89 -12.48
N PHE A 121 -0.30 11.14 -11.23
CA PHE A 121 0.53 11.05 -10.02
C PHE A 121 0.73 9.60 -9.53
N GLU A 122 -0.10 8.66 -9.98
CA GLU A 122 -0.05 7.25 -9.59
C GLU A 122 1.30 6.58 -9.85
N HIS A 123 1.68 5.68 -8.94
CA HIS A 123 2.78 4.76 -9.19
C HIS A 123 2.51 3.92 -10.46
N PRO A 124 3.52 3.59 -11.28
CA PRO A 124 3.33 2.80 -12.50
C PRO A 124 2.58 1.48 -12.31
N ALA A 125 2.75 0.81 -11.17
CA ALA A 125 2.03 -0.42 -10.84
C ALA A 125 0.52 -0.20 -10.76
N THR A 126 0.06 0.81 -10.01
CA THR A 126 -1.36 1.16 -9.85
C THR A 126 -1.96 1.61 -11.16
N ARG A 127 -1.26 2.52 -11.87
CA ARG A 127 -1.71 3.05 -13.17
C ARG A 127 -1.85 1.97 -14.25
N SER A 128 -0.89 1.04 -14.32
CA SER A 128 -0.97 -0.05 -15.30
C SER A 128 -2.09 -1.02 -14.97
N ALA A 129 -2.28 -1.37 -13.69
CA ALA A 129 -3.39 -2.20 -13.26
C ALA A 129 -4.74 -1.56 -13.58
N ALA A 130 -4.91 -0.26 -13.27
CA ALA A 130 -6.14 0.47 -13.53
C ALA A 130 -6.47 0.53 -15.04
N LYS A 131 -5.49 0.84 -15.89
CA LYS A 131 -5.67 0.85 -17.34
C LYS A 131 -6.02 -0.53 -17.90
N TYR A 132 -5.30 -1.56 -17.47
CA TYR A 132 -5.51 -2.93 -17.93
C TYR A 132 -6.92 -3.42 -17.57
N TRP A 133 -7.31 -3.30 -16.29
CA TRP A 133 -8.61 -3.80 -15.85
C TRP A 133 -9.79 -2.93 -16.30
N ALA A 134 -9.59 -1.64 -16.55
CA ALA A 134 -10.59 -0.84 -17.23
C ALA A 134 -10.89 -1.40 -18.62
N ALA A 135 -9.86 -1.71 -19.42
CA ALA A 135 -10.02 -2.30 -20.74
C ALA A 135 -10.70 -3.69 -20.68
N GLU A 136 -10.23 -4.60 -19.81
CA GLU A 136 -10.77 -5.94 -19.63
C GLU A 136 -12.26 -5.93 -19.23
N THR A 137 -12.67 -4.94 -18.42
CA THR A 137 -14.07 -4.78 -18.00
C THR A 137 -14.88 -3.84 -18.89
N LYS A 138 -14.34 -3.47 -20.06
CA LYS A 138 -14.97 -2.60 -21.08
C LYS A 138 -15.34 -1.23 -20.53
N ARG A 139 -14.53 -0.69 -19.61
CA ARG A 139 -14.68 0.67 -19.04
C ARG A 139 -13.64 1.60 -19.66
N LYS A 140 -13.99 2.88 -19.71
CA LYS A 140 -13.02 3.93 -20.05
C LYS A 140 -12.15 4.21 -18.82
N TYR A 141 -10.82 4.19 -18.99
CA TYR A 141 -9.92 4.78 -18.01
C TYR A 141 -9.79 6.27 -18.23
N ILE A 142 -9.98 7.06 -17.20
CA ILE A 142 -9.87 8.52 -17.21
C ILE A 142 -8.71 8.92 -16.29
N ASN A 143 -7.83 9.74 -16.80
CA ASN A 143 -6.64 10.17 -16.06
C ASN A 143 -6.82 11.59 -15.52
N VAL A 144 -6.76 11.74 -14.20
CA VAL A 144 -6.67 13.03 -13.52
C VAL A 144 -5.26 13.57 -13.72
N GLN A 145 -5.12 14.67 -14.43
CA GLN A 145 -3.82 15.30 -14.63
C GLN A 145 -3.40 16.05 -13.37
N HIS A 146 -2.14 15.94 -12.99
CA HIS A 146 -1.56 16.79 -11.95
C HIS A 146 -1.37 18.23 -12.50
N ASP A 147 -1.33 19.16 -11.60
CA ASP A 147 -0.91 20.53 -11.91
C ASP A 147 0.61 20.61 -11.89
N ASP A 148 1.21 21.05 -12.97
CA ASP A 148 2.67 21.14 -13.10
C ASP A 148 3.29 22.16 -12.11
N THR A 149 2.51 23.15 -11.67
CA THR A 149 2.93 24.15 -10.70
C THR A 149 2.92 23.59 -9.28
N LEU A 150 1.88 22.81 -8.94
CA LEU A 150 1.72 22.18 -7.64
C LEU A 150 2.53 20.89 -7.52
N GLY A 151 2.80 20.21 -8.63
CA GLY A 151 3.50 18.94 -8.69
C GLY A 151 2.69 17.75 -8.13
N HIS A 152 1.38 17.93 -7.89
CA HIS A 152 0.49 16.89 -7.39
C HIS A 152 -0.96 17.08 -7.83
N VAL A 153 -1.83 16.18 -7.46
CA VAL A 153 -3.29 16.25 -7.68
C VAL A 153 -4.01 16.71 -6.42
N THR A 154 -5.13 17.39 -6.61
CA THR A 154 -5.99 17.91 -5.54
C THR A 154 -7.40 17.34 -5.63
N ALA A 155 -8.23 17.59 -4.62
CA ALA A 155 -9.65 17.24 -4.63
C ALA A 155 -10.40 17.87 -5.81
N ASP A 156 -10.08 19.11 -6.18
CA ASP A 156 -10.70 19.81 -7.33
C ASP A 156 -10.35 19.11 -8.66
N HIS A 157 -9.14 18.62 -8.83
CA HIS A 157 -8.76 17.85 -10.02
C HIS A 157 -9.59 16.56 -10.14
N TYR A 158 -9.85 15.86 -9.02
CA TYR A 158 -10.72 14.70 -9.00
C TYR A 158 -12.17 15.07 -9.24
N SER A 159 -12.69 16.10 -8.57
CA SER A 159 -14.09 16.57 -8.75
C SER A 159 -14.41 16.94 -10.20
N ASN A 160 -13.46 17.55 -10.89
CA ASN A 160 -13.61 17.93 -12.30
C ASN A 160 -13.54 16.75 -13.28
N THR A 161 -13.09 15.58 -12.81
CA THR A 161 -12.86 14.39 -13.64
C THR A 161 -13.88 13.28 -13.38
N ILE A 162 -14.33 13.13 -12.13
CA ILE A 162 -15.26 12.09 -11.69
C ILE A 162 -16.66 12.42 -12.21
N THR A 163 -17.40 11.39 -12.57
CA THR A 163 -18.81 11.46 -12.96
C THR A 163 -19.66 10.55 -12.07
N PRO A 164 -20.99 10.69 -12.03
CA PRO A 164 -21.86 9.76 -11.30
C PRO A 164 -21.73 8.31 -11.74
N ASP A 165 -21.19 8.08 -12.95
CA ASP A 165 -20.92 6.75 -13.49
C ASP A 165 -19.52 6.20 -13.17
N THR A 166 -18.74 6.90 -12.36
CA THR A 166 -17.43 6.40 -11.93
C THR A 166 -17.63 5.20 -11.00
N ARG A 167 -16.94 4.09 -11.28
CA ARG A 167 -17.07 2.85 -10.51
C ARG A 167 -15.87 2.54 -9.64
N VAL A 168 -14.68 2.90 -10.10
CA VAL A 168 -13.42 2.66 -9.37
C VAL A 168 -12.54 3.89 -9.45
N VAL A 169 -11.98 4.29 -8.33
CA VAL A 169 -11.02 5.40 -8.23
C VAL A 169 -9.75 4.89 -7.57
N THR A 170 -8.61 5.16 -8.17
CA THR A 170 -7.30 4.91 -7.54
C THR A 170 -6.67 6.23 -7.12
N ILE A 171 -6.02 6.24 -5.95
CA ILE A 171 -5.39 7.43 -5.36
C ILE A 171 -4.03 7.03 -4.81
N LEU A 172 -2.96 7.67 -5.27
CA LEU A 172 -1.64 7.58 -4.64
C LEU A 172 -1.59 8.57 -3.47
N HIS A 173 -1.36 8.06 -2.25
CA HIS A 173 -1.34 8.90 -1.05
C HIS A 173 -0.04 9.74 -0.94
N ALA A 174 1.11 9.12 -1.21
CA ALA A 174 2.39 9.83 -1.27
C ALA A 174 3.27 9.32 -2.41
N SER A 175 3.93 10.25 -3.09
CA SER A 175 4.80 9.93 -4.22
C SER A 175 6.16 9.39 -3.76
N PRO A 176 6.63 8.25 -4.27
CA PRO A 176 7.99 7.77 -4.00
C PRO A 176 9.07 8.65 -4.66
N VAL A 177 8.70 9.50 -5.60
CA VAL A 177 9.62 10.32 -6.38
C VAL A 177 9.80 11.70 -5.77
N THR A 178 8.69 12.36 -5.39
CA THR A 178 8.72 13.73 -4.89
C THR A 178 8.57 13.84 -3.38
N GLY A 179 8.09 12.79 -2.72
CA GLY A 179 7.75 12.80 -1.29
C GLY A 179 6.47 13.60 -0.96
N ILE A 180 5.83 14.20 -1.94
CA ILE A 180 4.59 14.96 -1.74
C ILE A 180 3.45 14.00 -1.43
N SER A 181 2.68 14.28 -0.38
CA SER A 181 1.43 13.62 -0.05
C SER A 181 0.22 14.45 -0.50
N VAL A 182 -0.88 13.77 -0.81
CA VAL A 182 -2.15 14.40 -1.15
C VAL A 182 -3.08 14.43 0.06
N ASP A 183 -4.04 15.36 0.08
CA ASP A 183 -5.13 15.38 1.07
C ASP A 183 -6.16 14.29 0.70
N LEU A 184 -5.89 13.07 1.19
CA LEU A 184 -6.71 11.90 0.90
C LEU A 184 -8.17 12.09 1.33
N LYS A 185 -8.38 12.73 2.49
CA LYS A 185 -9.71 12.97 3.03
C LYS A 185 -10.53 13.83 2.08
N LYS A 186 -10.01 14.99 1.69
CA LYS A 186 -10.72 15.87 0.73
C LYS A 186 -10.97 15.20 -0.62
N ILE A 187 -9.99 14.42 -1.12
CA ILE A 187 -10.19 13.67 -2.37
C ILE A 187 -11.29 12.62 -2.19
N SER A 188 -11.29 11.87 -1.09
CA SER A 188 -12.31 10.85 -0.81
C SER A 188 -13.70 11.46 -0.65
N GLU A 189 -13.81 12.59 0.05
CA GLU A 189 -15.07 13.35 0.18
C GLU A 189 -15.57 13.83 -1.19
N ALA A 190 -14.69 14.35 -2.04
CA ALA A 190 -15.03 14.75 -3.41
C ALA A 190 -15.54 13.56 -4.25
N VAL A 191 -14.88 12.42 -4.16
CA VAL A 191 -15.33 11.18 -4.82
C VAL A 191 -16.72 10.78 -4.33
N ARG A 192 -16.91 10.71 -3.02
CA ARG A 192 -18.18 10.28 -2.40
C ARG A 192 -19.34 11.23 -2.70
N SER A 193 -19.08 12.52 -2.84
CA SER A 193 -20.12 13.51 -3.17
C SER A 193 -20.66 13.35 -4.59
N ILE A 194 -19.85 12.87 -5.55
CA ILE A 194 -20.20 12.75 -6.96
C ILE A 194 -20.60 11.31 -7.32
N SER A 195 -19.86 10.34 -6.83
CA SER A 195 -20.12 8.91 -7.04
C SER A 195 -20.02 8.14 -5.72
N PRO A 196 -21.10 8.12 -4.92
CA PRO A 196 -21.11 7.52 -3.57
C PRO A 196 -20.71 6.04 -3.54
N GLU A 197 -21.08 5.30 -4.59
CA GLU A 197 -20.85 3.85 -4.68
C GLU A 197 -19.50 3.48 -5.33
N ALA A 198 -18.70 4.46 -5.75
CA ALA A 198 -17.39 4.18 -6.34
C ALA A 198 -16.48 3.47 -5.33
N LEU A 199 -15.79 2.43 -5.77
CA LEU A 199 -14.75 1.76 -4.97
C LEU A 199 -13.48 2.61 -5.01
N ILE A 200 -13.01 3.03 -3.85
CA ILE A 200 -11.78 3.81 -3.70
C ILE A 200 -10.65 2.87 -3.30
N ILE A 201 -9.57 2.88 -4.06
CA ILE A 201 -8.33 2.13 -3.78
C ILE A 201 -7.22 3.14 -3.52
N VAL A 202 -6.66 3.09 -2.32
CA VAL A 202 -5.55 3.97 -1.93
C VAL A 202 -4.24 3.21 -1.98
N ASP A 203 -3.29 3.73 -2.76
CA ASP A 203 -1.90 3.28 -2.74
C ASP A 203 -1.16 4.05 -1.64
N GLY A 204 -1.07 3.45 -0.46
CA GLY A 204 -0.39 4.00 0.71
C GLY A 204 1.02 3.44 0.93
N VAL A 205 1.62 2.76 -0.04
CA VAL A 205 2.93 2.09 0.11
C VAL A 205 3.99 3.00 0.70
N GLN A 206 4.04 4.27 0.29
CA GLN A 206 5.01 5.24 0.81
C GLN A 206 4.52 5.99 2.06
N TYR A 207 3.21 6.21 2.17
CA TYR A 207 2.63 7.00 3.25
C TYR A 207 2.48 6.23 4.56
N CYS A 208 2.08 4.98 4.49
CA CYS A 208 1.58 4.18 5.60
C CYS A 208 2.53 4.07 6.80
N LEU A 209 3.85 4.02 6.56
CA LEU A 209 4.84 3.91 7.63
C LEU A 209 5.43 5.26 8.07
N LEU A 210 5.17 6.33 7.33
CA LEU A 210 5.67 7.68 7.65
C LEU A 210 4.72 8.45 8.59
N TYR A 211 3.40 8.14 8.56
CA TYR A 211 2.35 8.91 9.21
C TYR A 211 1.26 8.00 9.80
N THR A 212 1.62 7.04 10.63
CA THR A 212 0.79 5.87 10.98
C THR A 212 -0.45 6.14 11.84
N SER A 213 -0.75 7.34 12.31
CA SER A 213 -1.83 7.51 13.28
C SER A 213 -3.21 7.81 12.70
N ASP A 214 -3.30 8.44 11.55
CA ASP A 214 -4.58 9.01 11.09
C ASP A 214 -5.17 8.32 9.86
N ALA A 215 -4.46 7.41 9.21
CA ALA A 215 -4.91 6.76 7.97
C ALA A 215 -6.04 5.73 8.18
N ALA A 216 -6.32 5.32 9.41
CA ALA A 216 -7.36 4.36 9.73
C ALA A 216 -8.73 5.02 10.05
N ASP A 217 -8.74 6.33 10.27
CA ASP A 217 -9.96 7.09 10.58
C ASP A 217 -10.62 7.69 9.32
N GLU A 218 -9.99 7.54 8.18
CA GLU A 218 -10.45 8.00 6.86
C GLU A 218 -10.93 6.84 5.98
#